data_42d80396bf5b2adaefc6f87674c6d0dd
#
_entry.id   42d80396bf5b2adaefc6f87674c6d0dd
#
_cell.length_a   1.000
_cell.length_b   1.000
_cell.length_c   1.000
_cell.angle_alpha   90.00
_cell.angle_beta   90.00
_cell.angle_gamma   90.00
#
_symmetry.space_group_name_H-M   'P 1'
#
loop_
_entity.id
_entity.type
_entity.pdbx_description
1 polymer ?
#
loop_
_entity_poly.entity_id
_entity_poly.type
_entity_poly.pdbx_seq_one_letter_code
_entity_poly.pdbx_strand_id
1 'polypeptide(L)'
;AAGYLLPIDQYVKDWDEWSQYSESSTQGAKGMDGKLYGVPFGTDTRGIYFNKKIFEQAGLPTDWQPKNWDEILSAARTIKEKVPGVIPMNIYAGRAGGEQTTMQGFEMLLYGTQDTLYNTDTNKWVSGSQGFKDALTFYQTAYSEGLTPSNDVALDKAVGTRVSTELLPKGKLAIDIDGSWLPYVWMQDSTKWAEWQDTIGLAKMPTQKGQAPGFTTLSGGWVLSVGSQTKDPELAADFVKTALNKKGSLQYSIATSAIAVRKDIVSDPEYLKANPSFEFFAGIVQYTHFRPATPDYPQISTNIQTATESVVTKEQTPE
;
A
#
# COMPACT_ATOMS: atom_id res chain seq x y z
N ALA A 1 18.73 -13.51 0.08
CA ALA A 1 18.24 -13.96 -1.22
C ALA A 1 18.44 -15.46 -1.35
N ALA A 2 17.51 -16.18 -1.98
CA ALA A 2 17.59 -17.64 -2.19
C ALA A 2 18.65 -18.06 -3.26
N GLY A 3 19.61 -17.17 -3.58
CA GLY A 3 20.65 -17.42 -4.56
C GLY A 3 20.25 -17.18 -6.04
N TYR A 4 19.03 -16.70 -6.28
CA TYR A 4 18.57 -16.45 -7.65
C TYR A 4 19.03 -15.09 -8.23
N LEU A 5 19.43 -14.16 -7.38
CA LEU A 5 19.81 -12.82 -7.78
C LEU A 5 21.30 -12.58 -7.55
N LEU A 6 21.91 -11.79 -8.43
CA LEU A 6 23.29 -11.34 -8.34
C LEU A 6 23.36 -10.05 -7.49
N PRO A 7 24.29 -9.94 -6.52
CA PRO A 7 24.60 -8.66 -5.89
C PRO A 7 25.16 -7.68 -6.93
N ILE A 8 24.60 -6.46 -6.98
CA ILE A 8 24.93 -5.49 -8.05
C ILE A 8 25.70 -4.28 -7.57
N ASP A 9 26.10 -4.21 -6.29
CA ASP A 9 26.82 -3.09 -5.69
C ASP A 9 28.00 -2.62 -6.56
N GLN A 10 28.84 -3.56 -7.02
CA GLN A 10 30.02 -3.24 -7.82
C GLN A 10 29.72 -2.63 -9.19
N TYR A 11 28.53 -2.89 -9.75
CA TYR A 11 28.13 -2.41 -11.07
C TYR A 11 27.45 -1.03 -11.03
N VAL A 12 26.91 -0.63 -9.87
CA VAL A 12 26.17 0.64 -9.75
C VAL A 12 26.95 1.71 -8.99
N LYS A 13 27.99 1.35 -8.21
CA LYS A 13 28.78 2.30 -7.42
C LYS A 13 29.40 3.44 -8.24
N ASP A 14 29.83 3.16 -9.46
CA ASP A 14 30.47 4.10 -10.37
C ASP A 14 29.50 4.65 -11.43
N TRP A 15 28.19 4.42 -11.27
CA TRP A 15 27.17 4.98 -12.13
C TRP A 15 26.87 6.43 -11.73
N ASP A 16 27.09 7.38 -12.64
CA ASP A 16 26.96 8.82 -12.37
C ASP A 16 25.59 9.21 -11.78
N GLU A 17 24.54 8.50 -12.20
CA GLU A 17 23.19 8.78 -11.73
C GLU A 17 22.81 8.06 -10.43
N TRP A 18 23.70 7.21 -9.87
CA TRP A 18 23.42 6.46 -8.64
C TRP A 18 23.12 7.38 -7.44
N SER A 19 23.73 8.55 -7.36
CA SER A 19 23.49 9.55 -6.31
C SER A 19 22.05 10.11 -6.29
N GLN A 20 21.28 9.90 -7.37
CA GLN A 20 19.88 10.29 -7.43
C GLN A 20 18.98 9.35 -6.65
N TYR A 21 19.41 8.14 -6.36
CA TYR A 21 18.69 7.19 -5.51
C TYR A 21 18.97 7.47 -4.04
N SER A 22 17.91 7.68 -3.24
CA SER A 22 18.05 7.89 -1.80
C SER A 22 18.33 6.56 -1.08
N GLU A 23 18.93 6.62 0.09
CA GLU A 23 19.15 5.43 0.92
C GLU A 23 17.81 4.75 1.27
N SER A 24 16.78 5.53 1.59
CA SER A 24 15.44 5.01 1.88
C SER A 24 14.85 4.25 0.67
N SER A 25 15.05 4.75 -0.55
CA SER A 25 14.53 4.07 -1.76
C SER A 25 15.28 2.76 -2.05
N THR A 26 16.56 2.68 -1.72
CA THR A 26 17.39 1.48 -1.97
C THR A 26 17.29 0.42 -0.86
N GLN A 27 16.78 0.79 0.31
CA GLN A 27 16.68 -0.14 1.46
C GLN A 27 15.87 -1.40 1.14
N GLY A 28 14.74 -1.27 0.43
CA GLY A 28 13.92 -2.40 0.02
C GLY A 28 14.58 -3.34 -1.01
N ALA A 29 15.69 -2.90 -1.64
CA ALA A 29 16.45 -3.68 -2.61
C ALA A 29 17.68 -4.38 -1.98
N LYS A 30 17.94 -4.16 -0.69
CA LYS A 30 19.03 -4.81 0.05
C LYS A 30 18.56 -6.14 0.65
N GLY A 31 19.44 -7.14 0.57
CA GLY A 31 19.26 -8.39 1.31
C GLY A 31 19.63 -8.26 2.78
N MET A 32 19.36 -9.31 3.57
CA MET A 32 19.76 -9.39 4.98
C MET A 32 21.28 -9.34 5.19
N ASP A 33 22.07 -9.65 4.17
CA ASP A 33 23.52 -9.53 4.13
C ASP A 33 24.01 -8.11 3.82
N GLY A 34 23.10 -7.15 3.72
CA GLY A 34 23.37 -5.74 3.41
C GLY A 34 23.71 -5.44 1.96
N LYS A 35 23.81 -6.46 1.08
CA LYS A 35 24.13 -6.28 -0.32
C LYS A 35 22.92 -5.82 -1.12
N LEU A 36 23.17 -5.04 -2.18
CA LEU A 36 22.16 -4.57 -3.09
C LEU A 36 21.86 -5.63 -4.16
N TYR A 37 20.60 -6.02 -4.31
CA TYR A 37 20.15 -7.05 -5.26
C TYR A 37 19.31 -6.52 -6.41
N GLY A 38 19.15 -5.21 -6.52
CA GLY A 38 18.45 -4.56 -7.62
C GLY A 38 18.44 -3.05 -7.50
N VAL A 39 18.07 -2.38 -8.57
CA VAL A 39 17.83 -0.93 -8.58
C VAL A 39 16.33 -0.70 -8.48
N PRO A 40 15.83 0.05 -7.49
CA PRO A 40 14.42 0.37 -7.40
C PRO A 40 14.01 1.26 -8.57
N PHE A 41 12.83 1.01 -9.16
CA PHE A 41 12.34 1.80 -10.30
C PHE A 41 10.96 2.43 -10.06
N GLY A 42 10.36 2.16 -8.92
CA GLY A 42 9.14 2.78 -8.44
C GLY A 42 8.84 2.30 -7.04
N THR A 43 8.23 3.15 -6.25
CA THR A 43 7.65 2.79 -4.96
C THR A 43 6.15 3.10 -4.96
N ASP A 44 5.49 2.76 -3.89
CA ASP A 44 4.09 3.06 -3.64
C ASP A 44 3.90 3.38 -2.15
N THR A 45 2.81 4.03 -1.83
CA THR A 45 2.34 4.21 -0.46
C THR A 45 0.85 3.91 -0.41
N ARG A 46 0.32 3.67 0.79
CA ARG A 46 -1.11 3.43 1.03
C ARG A 46 -1.69 4.59 1.78
N GLY A 47 -2.94 4.90 1.44
CA GLY A 47 -3.73 5.92 2.10
C GLY A 47 -5.21 5.54 2.11
N ILE A 48 -6.02 6.46 2.56
CA ILE A 48 -7.46 6.31 2.54
C ILE A 48 -8.02 7.10 1.36
N TYR A 49 -8.80 6.44 0.54
CA TYR A 49 -9.65 7.04 -0.48
C TYR A 49 -11.06 7.19 0.08
N PHE A 50 -11.68 8.34 -0.09
CA PHE A 50 -13.07 8.51 0.33
C PHE A 50 -13.89 9.26 -0.71
N ASN A 51 -15.15 8.89 -0.87
CA ASN A 51 -16.05 9.52 -1.84
C ASN A 51 -16.67 10.78 -1.23
N LYS A 52 -16.21 11.95 -1.69
CA LYS A 52 -16.67 13.27 -1.22
C LYS A 52 -18.18 13.47 -1.34
N LYS A 53 -18.79 12.94 -2.41
CA LYS A 53 -20.26 13.07 -2.63
C LYS A 53 -21.05 12.27 -1.60
N ILE A 54 -20.58 11.06 -1.25
CA ILE A 54 -21.20 10.24 -0.20
C ILE A 54 -21.00 10.89 1.17
N PHE A 55 -19.82 11.45 1.43
CA PHE A 55 -19.53 12.19 2.66
C PHE A 55 -20.46 13.39 2.84
N GLU A 56 -20.66 14.18 1.78
CA GLU A 56 -21.59 15.30 1.78
C GLU A 56 -23.03 14.84 2.07
N GLN A 57 -23.49 13.76 1.41
CA GLN A 57 -24.82 13.17 1.67
C GLN A 57 -24.97 12.69 3.11
N ALA A 58 -23.89 12.18 3.72
CA ALA A 58 -23.88 11.75 5.11
C ALA A 58 -23.74 12.92 6.11
N GLY A 59 -23.50 14.15 5.63
CA GLY A 59 -23.21 15.31 6.46
C GLY A 59 -21.82 15.27 7.08
N LEU A 60 -20.87 14.57 6.43
CA LEU A 60 -19.47 14.50 6.84
C LEU A 60 -18.63 15.51 6.02
N PRO A 61 -17.50 15.99 6.54
CA PRO A 61 -16.65 16.95 5.85
C PRO A 61 -16.01 16.34 4.61
N THR A 62 -15.92 17.13 3.52
CA THR A 62 -15.30 16.71 2.25
C THR A 62 -13.77 16.88 2.22
N ASP A 63 -13.20 17.49 3.25
CA ASP A 63 -11.78 17.60 3.54
C ASP A 63 -11.36 16.68 4.72
N TRP A 64 -12.08 15.57 4.88
CA TRP A 64 -11.94 14.65 5.99
C TRP A 64 -10.53 14.08 6.11
N GLN A 65 -9.99 14.16 7.33
CA GLN A 65 -8.73 13.54 7.73
C GLN A 65 -8.92 12.93 9.12
N PRO A 66 -9.09 11.60 9.24
CA PRO A 66 -9.26 10.95 10.53
C PRO A 66 -7.99 11.06 11.37
N LYS A 67 -8.16 11.23 12.68
CA LYS A 67 -7.06 11.36 13.64
C LYS A 67 -6.72 10.05 14.34
N ASN A 68 -7.63 9.08 14.29
CA ASN A 68 -7.51 7.76 14.92
C ASN A 68 -8.47 6.78 14.24
N TRP A 69 -8.40 5.50 14.62
CA TRP A 69 -9.27 4.47 14.04
C TRP A 69 -10.74 4.64 14.40
N ASP A 70 -11.04 5.18 15.59
CA ASP A 70 -12.43 5.40 16.00
C ASP A 70 -13.14 6.41 15.09
N GLU A 71 -12.42 7.41 14.58
CA GLU A 71 -12.97 8.35 13.61
C GLU A 71 -13.26 7.70 12.25
N ILE A 72 -12.48 6.68 11.83
CA ILE A 72 -12.77 5.90 10.63
C ILE A 72 -14.08 5.11 10.83
N LEU A 73 -14.18 4.37 11.93
CA LEU A 73 -15.39 3.58 12.26
C LEU A 73 -16.61 4.47 12.44
N SER A 74 -16.44 5.64 13.07
CA SER A 74 -17.52 6.61 13.26
C SER A 74 -18.04 7.16 11.93
N ALA A 75 -17.16 7.52 11.00
CA ALA A 75 -17.55 7.93 9.66
C ALA A 75 -18.30 6.81 8.93
N ALA A 76 -17.80 5.58 8.99
CA ALA A 76 -18.43 4.42 8.39
C ALA A 76 -19.83 4.15 8.96
N ARG A 77 -20.02 4.26 10.29
CA ARG A 77 -21.34 4.12 10.95
C ARG A 77 -22.32 5.22 10.50
N THR A 78 -21.83 6.46 10.42
CA THR A 78 -22.64 7.58 9.94
C THR A 78 -23.10 7.38 8.48
N ILE A 79 -22.21 6.88 7.62
CA ILE A 79 -22.55 6.58 6.23
C ILE A 79 -23.58 5.45 6.16
N LYS A 80 -23.39 4.37 6.94
CA LYS A 80 -24.34 3.26 7.00
C LYS A 80 -25.75 3.72 7.38
N GLU A 81 -25.85 4.64 8.33
CA GLU A 81 -27.13 5.18 8.81
C GLU A 81 -27.79 6.10 7.80
N LYS A 82 -27.00 7.03 7.22
CA LYS A 82 -27.56 8.16 6.45
C LYS A 82 -27.59 7.93 4.94
N VAL A 83 -26.81 7.00 4.40
CA VAL A 83 -26.72 6.74 2.96
C VAL A 83 -26.99 5.26 2.68
N PRO A 84 -28.24 4.81 2.80
CA PRO A 84 -28.58 3.40 2.62
C PRO A 84 -28.24 2.92 1.20
N GLY A 85 -27.75 1.68 1.09
CA GLY A 85 -27.35 1.06 -0.18
C GLY A 85 -25.89 1.33 -0.60
N VAL A 86 -25.17 2.14 0.18
CA VAL A 86 -23.72 2.33 0.03
C VAL A 86 -22.99 1.44 1.03
N ILE A 87 -21.90 0.82 0.60
CA ILE A 87 -20.95 0.12 1.46
C ILE A 87 -20.11 1.19 2.18
N PRO A 88 -20.16 1.27 3.53
CA PRO A 88 -19.47 2.33 4.27
C PRO A 88 -17.96 2.35 4.07
N MET A 89 -17.30 1.20 4.18
CA MET A 89 -15.85 1.10 4.01
C MET A 89 -15.44 -0.25 3.45
N ASN A 90 -14.27 -0.30 2.86
CA ASN A 90 -13.57 -1.53 2.54
C ASN A 90 -12.28 -1.63 3.35
N ILE A 91 -12.01 -2.82 3.84
CA ILE A 91 -10.71 -3.28 4.31
C ILE A 91 -10.55 -4.72 3.85
N TYR A 92 -9.50 -5.00 3.11
CA TYR A 92 -9.27 -6.33 2.54
C TYR A 92 -9.07 -7.38 3.63
N ALA A 93 -9.76 -8.51 3.51
CA ALA A 93 -9.72 -9.62 4.45
C ALA A 93 -9.60 -10.96 3.72
N GLY A 94 -9.11 -11.97 4.45
CA GLY A 94 -9.07 -13.35 4.00
C GLY A 94 -7.99 -13.65 2.97
N ARG A 95 -7.87 -14.95 2.69
CA ARG A 95 -6.84 -15.50 1.79
C ARG A 95 -7.06 -15.13 0.33
N ALA A 96 -8.29 -14.88 -0.05
CA ALA A 96 -8.63 -14.51 -1.43
C ALA A 96 -8.04 -13.16 -1.83
N GLY A 97 -7.93 -12.21 -0.90
CA GLY A 97 -7.30 -10.91 -1.12
C GLY A 97 -5.77 -10.97 -1.20
N GLY A 98 -5.15 -12.07 -0.77
CA GLY A 98 -3.69 -12.25 -0.81
C GLY A 98 -2.94 -11.09 -0.12
N GLU A 99 -1.90 -10.56 -0.77
CA GLU A 99 -1.10 -9.46 -0.23
C GLU A 99 -1.92 -8.15 -0.01
N GLN A 100 -3.04 -7.96 -0.69
CA GLN A 100 -3.93 -6.83 -0.39
C GLN A 100 -4.47 -6.91 1.04
N THR A 101 -4.87 -8.11 1.48
CA THR A 101 -5.28 -8.34 2.88
C THR A 101 -4.16 -8.04 3.85
N THR A 102 -2.95 -8.52 3.57
CA THR A 102 -1.81 -8.33 4.46
C THR A 102 -1.39 -6.86 4.48
N MET A 103 -1.11 -6.27 3.33
CA MET A 103 -0.49 -4.94 3.25
C MET A 103 -1.48 -3.78 3.35
N GLN A 104 -2.57 -3.77 2.57
CA GLN A 104 -3.55 -2.67 2.60
C GLN A 104 -4.52 -2.78 3.77
N GLY A 105 -4.64 -3.97 4.34
CA GLY A 105 -5.50 -4.23 5.49
C GLY A 105 -4.71 -4.32 6.78
N PHE A 106 -4.23 -5.54 7.10
CA PHE A 106 -3.70 -5.86 8.42
C PHE A 106 -2.46 -5.05 8.83
N GLU A 107 -1.45 -4.96 7.95
CA GLU A 107 -0.21 -4.25 8.28
C GLU A 107 -0.42 -2.74 8.43
N MET A 108 -1.34 -2.13 7.68
CA MET A 108 -1.71 -0.72 7.87
C MET A 108 -2.25 -0.47 9.28
N LEU A 109 -3.02 -1.42 9.84
CA LEU A 109 -3.47 -1.35 11.22
C LEU A 109 -2.32 -1.64 12.19
N LEU A 110 -1.61 -2.76 12.03
CA LEU A 110 -0.55 -3.18 12.94
C LEU A 110 0.49 -2.08 13.17
N TYR A 111 1.06 -1.54 12.10
CA TYR A 111 2.05 -0.46 12.21
C TYR A 111 1.45 0.85 12.77
N GLY A 112 0.14 1.04 12.62
CA GLY A 112 -0.60 2.11 13.29
C GLY A 112 -0.65 1.97 14.81
N THR A 113 -0.43 0.78 15.38
CA THR A 113 -0.32 0.56 16.82
C THR A 113 1.09 0.80 17.37
N GLN A 114 2.09 0.98 16.51
CA GLN A 114 3.53 0.99 16.78
C GLN A 114 4.13 -0.40 17.05
N ASP A 115 3.36 -1.48 16.92
CA ASP A 115 3.88 -2.84 16.89
C ASP A 115 4.45 -3.17 15.51
N THR A 116 5.21 -4.24 15.43
CA THR A 116 5.88 -4.69 14.20
C THR A 116 5.65 -6.19 13.98
N LEU A 117 5.74 -6.63 12.73
CA LEU A 117 5.75 -8.06 12.39
C LEU A 117 7.05 -8.76 12.77
N TYR A 118 8.16 -8.05 12.69
CA TYR A 118 9.49 -8.62 12.83
C TYR A 118 10.38 -7.68 13.63
N ASN A 119 11.00 -8.23 14.69
CA ASN A 119 11.97 -7.51 15.47
C ASN A 119 13.37 -7.76 14.91
N THR A 120 13.95 -6.74 14.30
CA THR A 120 15.27 -6.80 13.64
C THR A 120 16.43 -6.99 14.62
N ASP A 121 16.28 -6.54 15.86
CA ASP A 121 17.35 -6.64 16.87
C ASP A 121 17.49 -8.07 17.39
N THR A 122 16.34 -8.75 17.52
CA THR A 122 16.31 -10.14 18.01
C THR A 122 16.21 -11.18 16.89
N ASN A 123 16.01 -10.74 15.65
CA ASN A 123 15.74 -11.58 14.47
C ASN A 123 14.56 -12.54 14.70
N LYS A 124 13.46 -12.04 15.29
CA LYS A 124 12.28 -12.86 15.62
C LYS A 124 11.01 -12.24 15.06
N TRP A 125 10.13 -13.12 14.60
CA TRP A 125 8.75 -12.77 14.32
C TRP A 125 8.03 -12.39 15.61
N VAL A 126 7.23 -11.33 15.52
CA VAL A 126 6.36 -10.89 16.61
C VAL A 126 4.95 -11.37 16.28
N SER A 127 4.36 -12.15 17.18
CA SER A 127 2.99 -12.64 17.05
C SER A 127 2.27 -12.52 18.39
N GLY A 128 0.96 -12.33 18.33
CA GLY A 128 0.14 -12.27 19.54
C GLY A 128 0.39 -11.02 20.42
N SER A 129 1.02 -9.99 19.90
CA SER A 129 1.14 -8.69 20.60
C SER A 129 -0.23 -8.02 20.74
N GLN A 130 -0.30 -7.00 21.57
CA GLN A 130 -1.55 -6.24 21.72
C GLN A 130 -1.95 -5.59 20.38
N GLY A 131 -1.00 -5.08 19.59
CA GLY A 131 -1.29 -4.51 18.29
C GLY A 131 -1.88 -5.50 17.28
N PHE A 132 -1.46 -6.79 17.33
CA PHE A 132 -2.10 -7.85 16.54
C PHE A 132 -3.56 -8.03 16.92
N LYS A 133 -3.85 -8.11 18.22
CA LYS A 133 -5.22 -8.23 18.73
C LYS A 133 -6.06 -7.01 18.39
N ASP A 134 -5.52 -5.82 18.53
CA ASP A 134 -6.20 -4.57 18.23
C ASP A 134 -6.52 -4.47 16.74
N ALA A 135 -5.59 -4.86 15.86
CA ALA A 135 -5.83 -4.91 14.41
C ALA A 135 -6.96 -5.89 14.05
N LEU A 136 -6.92 -7.11 14.60
CA LEU A 136 -8.00 -8.10 14.39
C LEU A 136 -9.32 -7.66 14.99
N THR A 137 -9.30 -6.92 16.11
CA THR A 137 -10.51 -6.34 16.74
C THR A 137 -11.14 -5.27 15.84
N PHE A 138 -10.33 -4.48 15.14
CA PHE A 138 -10.84 -3.55 14.13
C PHE A 138 -11.59 -4.29 13.01
N TYR A 139 -11.01 -5.40 12.50
CA TYR A 139 -11.68 -6.26 11.51
C TYR A 139 -13.01 -6.81 12.06
N GLN A 140 -12.99 -7.38 13.27
CA GLN A 140 -14.18 -7.92 13.91
C GLN A 140 -15.28 -6.85 14.00
N THR A 141 -14.94 -5.65 14.44
CA THR A 141 -15.88 -4.53 14.58
C THR A 141 -16.45 -4.13 13.22
N ALA A 142 -15.59 -3.87 12.23
CA ALA A 142 -16.02 -3.40 10.92
C ALA A 142 -16.95 -4.41 10.23
N TYR A 143 -16.63 -5.70 10.29
CA TYR A 143 -17.45 -6.75 9.66
C TYR A 143 -18.70 -7.11 10.47
N SER A 144 -18.61 -7.22 11.80
CA SER A 144 -19.78 -7.55 12.64
C SER A 144 -20.84 -6.47 12.64
N GLU A 145 -20.44 -5.21 12.53
CA GLU A 145 -21.36 -4.09 12.42
C GLU A 145 -21.86 -3.89 10.96
N GLY A 146 -21.41 -4.70 9.98
CA GLY A 146 -21.80 -4.59 8.58
C GLY A 146 -21.40 -3.25 7.97
N LEU A 147 -20.20 -2.78 8.28
CA LEU A 147 -19.61 -1.56 7.71
C LEU A 147 -18.84 -1.84 6.41
N THR A 148 -18.60 -3.11 6.10
CA THR A 148 -17.78 -3.61 4.99
C THR A 148 -18.65 -4.31 3.95
N PRO A 149 -18.10 -4.66 2.76
CA PRO A 149 -18.77 -5.58 1.86
C PRO A 149 -19.16 -6.88 2.59
N SER A 150 -20.22 -7.55 2.13
CA SER A 150 -20.58 -8.88 2.62
C SER A 150 -19.44 -9.88 2.35
N ASN A 151 -19.38 -10.96 3.14
CA ASN A 151 -18.28 -11.94 3.04
C ASN A 151 -18.15 -12.59 1.65
N ASP A 152 -19.26 -12.78 0.93
CA ASP A 152 -19.25 -13.28 -0.45
C ASP A 152 -18.56 -12.34 -1.43
N VAL A 153 -18.54 -11.04 -1.15
CA VAL A 153 -17.82 -10.02 -1.93
C VAL A 153 -16.40 -9.82 -1.40
N ALA A 154 -16.25 -9.70 -0.08
CA ALA A 154 -14.96 -9.41 0.56
C ALA A 154 -13.95 -10.56 0.44
N LEU A 155 -14.43 -11.81 0.41
CA LEU A 155 -13.61 -13.01 0.30
C LEU A 155 -13.54 -13.57 -1.14
N ASP A 156 -13.97 -12.79 -2.13
CA ASP A 156 -13.83 -13.13 -3.54
C ASP A 156 -12.44 -12.75 -4.08
N LYS A 157 -11.86 -13.59 -4.92
CA LYS A 157 -10.54 -13.33 -5.55
C LYS A 157 -10.49 -12.06 -6.40
N ALA A 158 -11.63 -11.61 -6.91
CA ALA A 158 -11.75 -10.41 -7.70
C ALA A 158 -12.06 -9.15 -6.87
N VAL A 159 -12.02 -9.23 -5.53
CA VAL A 159 -12.40 -8.12 -4.64
C VAL A 159 -11.66 -6.83 -4.99
N GLY A 160 -10.34 -6.88 -5.19
CA GLY A 160 -9.54 -5.69 -5.53
C GLY A 160 -9.96 -5.07 -6.87
N THR A 161 -10.18 -5.90 -7.90
CA THR A 161 -10.69 -5.43 -9.19
C THR A 161 -12.10 -4.82 -9.03
N ARG A 162 -12.97 -5.49 -8.29
CA ARG A 162 -14.34 -5.01 -8.04
C ARG A 162 -14.35 -3.69 -7.28
N VAL A 163 -13.51 -3.54 -6.27
CA VAL A 163 -13.35 -2.28 -5.53
C VAL A 163 -12.91 -1.15 -6.47
N SER A 164 -11.82 -1.37 -7.20
CA SER A 164 -11.19 -0.33 -8.02
C SER A 164 -11.99 0.03 -9.29
N THR A 165 -12.67 -0.92 -9.93
CA THR A 165 -13.33 -0.70 -11.22
C THR A 165 -14.86 -0.59 -11.15
N GLU A 166 -15.46 -1.01 -10.03
CA GLU A 166 -16.91 -1.00 -9.88
C GLU A 166 -17.40 -0.22 -8.66
N LEU A 167 -16.96 -0.60 -7.46
CA LEU A 167 -17.56 -0.08 -6.23
C LEU A 167 -17.24 1.40 -6.03
N LEU A 168 -15.99 1.81 -6.17
CA LEU A 168 -15.58 3.20 -6.09
C LEU A 168 -16.12 4.04 -7.25
N PRO A 169 -15.91 3.67 -8.54
CA PRO A 169 -16.36 4.49 -9.67
C PRO A 169 -17.88 4.63 -9.76
N LYS A 170 -18.63 3.62 -9.33
CA LYS A 170 -20.11 3.65 -9.33
C LYS A 170 -20.73 4.29 -8.07
N GLY A 171 -19.90 4.85 -7.16
CA GLY A 171 -20.38 5.45 -5.92
C GLY A 171 -21.06 4.46 -4.97
N LYS A 172 -20.64 3.19 -4.99
CA LYS A 172 -21.18 2.13 -4.12
C LYS A 172 -20.34 1.87 -2.87
N LEU A 173 -19.15 2.45 -2.80
CA LEU A 173 -18.22 2.35 -1.69
C LEU A 173 -17.80 3.75 -1.27
N ALA A 174 -17.83 4.02 0.03
CA ALA A 174 -17.53 5.35 0.55
C ALA A 174 -16.08 5.53 0.98
N ILE A 175 -15.49 4.56 1.68
CA ILE A 175 -14.11 4.61 2.22
C ILE A 175 -13.37 3.35 1.77
N ASP A 176 -12.12 3.52 1.30
CA ASP A 176 -11.24 2.42 0.92
C ASP A 176 -9.81 2.68 1.39
N ILE A 177 -9.13 1.63 1.86
CA ILE A 177 -7.72 1.69 2.23
C ILE A 177 -6.94 0.98 1.13
N ASP A 178 -6.26 1.76 0.28
CA ASP A 178 -5.57 1.20 -0.88
C ASP A 178 -4.32 2.02 -1.27
N GLY A 179 -3.66 1.63 -2.34
CA GLY A 179 -2.39 2.18 -2.74
C GLY A 179 -2.45 3.26 -3.81
N SER A 180 -1.32 3.93 -3.97
CA SER A 180 -1.12 5.04 -4.90
C SER A 180 -1.34 4.71 -6.39
N TRP A 181 -1.55 3.44 -6.72
CA TRP A 181 -1.82 2.96 -8.09
C TRP A 181 -3.28 3.09 -8.54
N LEU A 182 -4.25 3.31 -7.66
CA LEU A 182 -5.66 3.40 -8.05
C LEU A 182 -5.92 4.49 -9.12
N PRO A 183 -5.35 5.70 -9.05
CA PRO A 183 -5.50 6.68 -10.12
C PRO A 183 -5.05 6.17 -11.49
N TYR A 184 -3.98 5.36 -11.54
CA TYR A 184 -3.56 4.73 -12.79
C TYR A 184 -4.66 3.83 -13.37
N VAL A 185 -5.32 3.01 -12.53
CA VAL A 185 -6.44 2.16 -12.97
C VAL A 185 -7.56 3.01 -13.57
N TRP A 186 -7.88 4.15 -12.96
CA TRP A 186 -8.97 5.03 -13.41
C TRP A 186 -8.63 5.89 -14.64
N MET A 187 -7.36 5.99 -14.99
CA MET A 187 -6.90 6.70 -16.18
C MET A 187 -6.78 5.80 -17.42
N GLN A 188 -6.86 4.46 -17.26
CA GLN A 188 -6.79 3.53 -18.39
C GLN A 188 -8.08 3.60 -19.24
N ASP A 189 -7.97 3.43 -20.56
CA ASP A 189 -9.09 3.50 -21.48
C ASP A 189 -10.23 2.52 -21.17
N SER A 190 -9.87 1.31 -20.69
CA SER A 190 -10.83 0.25 -20.34
C SER A 190 -11.59 0.48 -19.03
N THR A 191 -11.05 1.34 -18.15
CA THR A 191 -11.59 1.59 -16.79
C THR A 191 -11.75 3.06 -16.49
N LYS A 192 -11.78 3.89 -17.54
CA LYS A 192 -11.74 5.34 -17.46
C LYS A 192 -12.88 5.91 -16.59
N TRP A 193 -12.45 6.59 -15.56
CA TRP A 193 -13.34 7.36 -14.67
C TRP A 193 -12.91 8.82 -14.66
N ALA A 194 -13.51 9.61 -15.54
CA ALA A 194 -13.07 11.01 -15.76
C ALA A 194 -13.24 11.90 -14.53
N GLU A 195 -14.26 11.67 -13.71
CA GLU A 195 -14.62 12.50 -12.57
C GLU A 195 -13.97 12.06 -11.25
N TRP A 196 -12.97 11.16 -11.28
CA TRP A 196 -12.39 10.62 -10.06
C TRP A 196 -11.76 11.72 -9.16
N GLN A 197 -11.13 12.71 -9.75
CA GLN A 197 -10.48 13.81 -9.02
C GLN A 197 -11.48 14.68 -8.25
N ASP A 198 -12.66 14.92 -8.85
CA ASP A 198 -13.73 15.70 -8.23
C ASP A 198 -14.49 14.88 -7.18
N THR A 199 -14.50 13.56 -7.34
CA THR A 199 -15.29 12.64 -6.52
C THR A 199 -14.51 12.09 -5.33
N ILE A 200 -13.23 11.80 -5.51
CA ILE A 200 -12.39 11.16 -4.49
C ILE A 200 -11.62 12.21 -3.68
N GLY A 201 -11.68 12.07 -2.37
CA GLY A 201 -10.76 12.69 -1.43
C GLY A 201 -9.70 11.69 -0.98
N LEU A 202 -8.54 12.20 -0.61
CA LEU A 202 -7.42 11.41 -0.07
C LEU A 202 -7.17 11.80 1.37
N ALA A 203 -6.97 10.81 2.24
CA ALA A 203 -6.60 11.02 3.63
C ALA A 203 -5.46 10.08 4.04
N LYS A 204 -4.64 10.53 4.98
CA LYS A 204 -3.58 9.70 5.55
C LYS A 204 -4.21 8.67 6.50
N MET A 205 -3.68 7.45 6.50
CA MET A 205 -4.07 6.45 7.50
C MET A 205 -3.58 6.89 8.89
N PRO A 206 -4.45 7.11 9.87
CA PRO A 206 -4.03 7.52 11.20
C PRO A 206 -3.42 6.36 11.98
N THR A 207 -2.58 6.68 12.94
CA THR A 207 -2.22 5.74 14.00
C THR A 207 -3.43 5.42 14.87
N GLN A 208 -3.40 4.29 15.58
CA GLN A 208 -4.56 3.75 16.30
C GLN A 208 -5.28 4.77 17.18
N LYS A 209 -4.53 5.52 17.99
CA LYS A 209 -5.03 6.51 18.96
C LYS A 209 -4.61 7.95 18.59
N GLY A 210 -4.08 8.16 17.40
CA GLY A 210 -3.50 9.44 17.01
C GLY A 210 -2.12 9.71 17.63
N GLN A 211 -1.48 8.70 18.21
CA GLN A 211 -0.13 8.83 18.79
C GLN A 211 0.91 9.12 17.70
N ALA A 212 1.99 9.80 18.09
CA ALA A 212 3.08 10.13 17.16
C ALA A 212 3.59 8.88 16.41
N PRO A 213 3.90 8.99 15.12
CA PRO A 213 3.93 10.22 14.31
C PRO A 213 2.56 10.70 13.80
N GLY A 214 1.45 10.15 14.23
CA GLY A 214 0.09 10.49 13.88
C GLY A 214 -0.45 9.75 12.65
N PHE A 215 0.44 9.28 11.78
CA PHE A 215 0.10 8.58 10.54
C PHE A 215 1.02 7.39 10.31
N THR A 216 0.53 6.46 9.49
CA THR A 216 1.28 5.30 9.02
C THR A 216 1.01 5.05 7.55
N THR A 217 1.96 4.46 6.86
CA THR A 217 1.78 3.89 5.52
C THR A 217 2.71 2.71 5.33
N LEU A 218 2.43 1.90 4.33
CA LEU A 218 3.34 0.87 3.85
C LEU A 218 3.80 1.21 2.45
N SER A 219 5.05 0.88 2.17
CA SER A 219 5.61 0.90 0.83
C SER A 219 5.97 -0.52 0.39
N GLY A 220 5.72 -0.75 -0.86
CA GLY A 220 6.25 -1.89 -1.60
C GLY A 220 7.17 -1.38 -2.68
N GLY A 221 6.77 -1.59 -3.91
CA GLY A 221 7.49 -1.15 -5.08
C GLY A 221 8.20 -2.29 -5.79
N TRP A 222 8.98 -1.90 -6.77
CA TRP A 222 9.60 -2.83 -7.70
C TRP A 222 11.07 -2.53 -7.84
N VAL A 223 11.86 -3.59 -7.97
CA VAL A 223 13.29 -3.52 -8.22
C VAL A 223 13.63 -4.26 -9.51
N LEU A 224 14.47 -3.69 -10.33
CA LEU A 224 15.02 -4.37 -11.49
C LEU A 224 16.32 -5.04 -11.06
N SER A 225 16.36 -6.36 -11.14
CA SER A 225 17.42 -7.20 -10.61
C SER A 225 18.12 -7.97 -11.72
N VAL A 226 19.35 -8.40 -11.46
CA VAL A 226 20.12 -9.27 -12.35
C VAL A 226 20.08 -10.69 -11.81
N GLY A 227 19.76 -11.66 -12.66
CA GLY A 227 19.76 -13.07 -12.30
C GLY A 227 21.18 -13.59 -12.03
N SER A 228 21.35 -14.43 -11.01
CA SER A 228 22.67 -14.99 -10.63
C SER A 228 23.28 -15.91 -11.70
N GLN A 229 22.46 -16.42 -12.62
CA GLN A 229 22.90 -17.33 -13.69
C GLN A 229 23.20 -16.60 -15.01
N THR A 230 23.20 -15.25 -15.03
CA THR A 230 23.57 -14.50 -16.23
C THR A 230 25.00 -14.85 -16.68
N LYS A 231 25.19 -14.97 -18.00
CA LYS A 231 26.52 -15.23 -18.59
C LYS A 231 27.33 -13.94 -18.75
N ASP A 232 26.65 -12.80 -18.76
CA ASP A 232 27.26 -11.48 -18.92
C ASP A 232 26.66 -10.53 -17.87
N PRO A 233 27.21 -10.51 -16.66
CA PRO A 233 26.72 -9.64 -15.58
C PRO A 233 26.89 -8.15 -15.87
N GLU A 234 27.95 -7.77 -16.59
CA GLU A 234 28.23 -6.37 -16.92
C GLU A 234 27.17 -5.84 -17.89
N LEU A 235 26.90 -6.56 -18.96
CA LEU A 235 25.86 -6.19 -19.93
C LEU A 235 24.47 -6.14 -19.29
N ALA A 236 24.16 -7.09 -18.41
CA ALA A 236 22.90 -7.09 -17.69
C ALA A 236 22.76 -5.88 -16.75
N ALA A 237 23.84 -5.50 -16.06
CA ALA A 237 23.87 -4.31 -15.21
C ALA A 237 23.79 -3.01 -16.04
N ASP A 238 24.42 -2.97 -17.21
CA ASP A 238 24.32 -1.83 -18.14
C ASP A 238 22.90 -1.67 -18.69
N PHE A 239 22.21 -2.77 -18.95
CA PHE A 239 20.78 -2.72 -19.27
C PHE A 239 19.97 -2.09 -18.13
N VAL A 240 20.20 -2.51 -16.86
CA VAL A 240 19.52 -1.95 -15.68
C VAL A 240 19.79 -0.44 -15.59
N LYS A 241 21.04 -0.01 -15.69
CA LYS A 241 21.43 1.42 -15.67
C LYS A 241 20.76 2.22 -16.79
N THR A 242 20.73 1.67 -17.99
CA THR A 242 20.13 2.32 -19.16
C THR A 242 18.61 2.44 -19.01
N ALA A 243 17.95 1.37 -18.57
CA ALA A 243 16.50 1.37 -18.35
C ALA A 243 16.07 2.33 -17.24
N LEU A 244 16.91 2.49 -16.20
CA LEU A 244 16.61 3.26 -15.01
C LEU A 244 17.39 4.58 -14.90
N ASN A 245 17.92 5.08 -16.01
CA ASN A 245 18.41 6.45 -16.10
C ASN A 245 17.25 7.45 -15.92
N LYS A 246 17.55 8.75 -15.81
CA LYS A 246 16.52 9.78 -15.60
C LYS A 246 15.36 9.65 -16.58
N LYS A 247 15.66 9.50 -17.88
CA LYS A 247 14.62 9.43 -18.92
C LYS A 247 13.75 8.19 -18.78
N GLY A 248 14.35 7.01 -18.63
CA GLY A 248 13.60 5.75 -18.46
C GLY A 248 12.74 5.74 -17.20
N SER A 249 13.31 6.18 -16.07
CA SER A 249 12.58 6.27 -14.80
C SER A 249 11.42 7.27 -14.84
N LEU A 250 11.60 8.45 -15.49
CA LEU A 250 10.53 9.43 -15.66
C LEU A 250 9.39 8.85 -16.51
N GLN A 251 9.71 8.27 -17.65
CA GLN A 251 8.71 7.66 -18.53
C GLN A 251 7.94 6.53 -17.83
N TYR A 252 8.65 5.68 -17.10
CA TYR A 252 8.02 4.61 -16.33
C TYR A 252 7.07 5.16 -15.26
N SER A 253 7.53 6.11 -14.45
CA SER A 253 6.73 6.68 -13.38
C SER A 253 5.45 7.34 -13.89
N ILE A 254 5.53 8.05 -15.01
CA ILE A 254 4.37 8.66 -15.67
C ILE A 254 3.42 7.57 -16.20
N ALA A 255 3.96 6.59 -16.93
CA ALA A 255 3.16 5.57 -17.58
C ALA A 255 2.44 4.63 -16.62
N THR A 256 2.95 4.44 -15.40
CA THR A 256 2.42 3.49 -14.41
C THR A 256 1.86 4.15 -13.16
N SER A 257 1.91 5.47 -13.06
CA SER A 257 1.60 6.23 -11.83
C SER A 257 2.41 5.76 -10.62
N ALA A 258 3.63 5.27 -10.82
CA ALA A 258 4.51 4.89 -9.73
C ALA A 258 5.10 6.13 -9.06
N ILE A 259 5.24 6.08 -7.74
CA ILE A 259 5.95 7.14 -7.00
C ILE A 259 7.43 7.05 -7.37
N ALA A 260 7.97 8.17 -7.85
CA ALA A 260 9.36 8.23 -8.26
C ALA A 260 10.32 8.01 -7.09
N VAL A 261 11.34 7.18 -7.31
CA VAL A 261 12.38 6.84 -6.33
C VAL A 261 13.65 7.65 -6.51
N ARG A 262 13.72 8.47 -7.57
CA ARG A 262 14.84 9.34 -7.91
C ARG A 262 14.56 10.78 -7.50
N LYS A 263 15.53 11.42 -6.85
CA LYS A 263 15.43 12.82 -6.38
C LYS A 263 15.21 13.81 -7.52
N ASP A 264 15.82 13.56 -8.69
CA ASP A 264 15.73 14.43 -9.86
C ASP A 264 14.43 14.28 -10.67
N ILE A 265 13.53 13.38 -10.25
CA ILE A 265 12.20 13.18 -10.85
C ILE A 265 11.09 13.68 -9.93
N VAL A 266 11.23 13.54 -8.63
CA VAL A 266 10.17 13.91 -7.65
C VAL A 266 9.65 15.34 -7.83
N SER A 267 10.50 16.27 -8.28
CA SER A 267 10.16 17.66 -8.56
C SER A 267 10.03 18.01 -10.04
N ASP A 268 10.09 17.00 -10.92
CA ASP A 268 10.00 17.23 -12.37
C ASP A 268 8.58 17.68 -12.76
N PRO A 269 8.40 18.79 -13.47
CA PRO A 269 7.08 19.31 -13.83
C PRO A 269 6.25 18.35 -14.69
N GLU A 270 6.89 17.55 -15.56
CA GLU A 270 6.20 16.57 -16.39
C GLU A 270 5.63 15.44 -15.51
N TYR A 271 6.42 14.97 -14.54
CA TYR A 271 5.99 13.98 -13.56
C TYR A 271 4.81 14.46 -12.72
N LEU A 272 4.93 15.66 -12.12
CA LEU A 272 3.89 16.20 -11.26
C LEU A 272 2.58 16.49 -12.00
N LYS A 273 2.67 16.87 -13.27
CA LYS A 273 1.49 17.09 -14.12
C LYS A 273 0.77 15.81 -14.51
N ALA A 274 1.47 14.70 -14.58
CA ALA A 274 0.93 13.44 -15.08
C ALA A 274 -0.13 12.84 -14.14
N ASN A 275 0.01 13.02 -12.82
CA ASN A 275 -0.95 12.53 -11.85
C ASN A 275 -1.03 13.46 -10.62
N PRO A 276 -2.16 14.14 -10.41
CA PRO A 276 -2.33 15.09 -9.30
C PRO A 276 -2.28 14.45 -7.91
N SER A 277 -2.39 13.11 -7.80
CA SER A 277 -2.25 12.41 -6.51
C SER A 277 -0.81 12.19 -6.08
N PHE A 278 0.18 12.44 -6.95
CA PHE A 278 1.60 12.21 -6.63
C PHE A 278 2.07 13.02 -5.42
N GLU A 279 1.66 14.28 -5.33
CA GLU A 279 2.04 15.14 -4.20
C GLU A 279 1.61 14.55 -2.86
N PHE A 280 0.36 14.05 -2.79
CA PHE A 280 -0.16 13.42 -1.58
C PHE A 280 0.62 12.16 -1.22
N PHE A 281 0.74 11.23 -2.15
CA PHE A 281 1.37 9.92 -1.88
C PHE A 281 2.88 10.03 -1.66
N ALA A 282 3.57 10.89 -2.37
CA ALA A 282 4.97 11.19 -2.12
C ALA A 282 5.18 11.84 -0.74
N GLY A 283 4.27 12.70 -0.32
CA GLY A 283 4.33 13.38 0.98
C GLY A 283 4.20 12.45 2.19
N ILE A 284 3.58 11.27 2.02
CA ILE A 284 3.42 10.30 3.11
C ILE A 284 4.52 9.22 3.13
N VAL A 285 5.43 9.17 2.18
CA VAL A 285 6.56 8.22 2.15
C VAL A 285 7.39 8.26 3.44
N GLN A 286 7.49 9.40 4.10
CA GLN A 286 8.21 9.55 5.36
C GLN A 286 7.64 8.73 6.53
N TYR A 287 6.40 8.26 6.43
CA TYR A 287 5.73 7.43 7.46
C TYR A 287 5.72 5.93 7.08
N THR A 288 6.53 5.56 6.09
CA THR A 288 6.45 4.22 5.50
C THR A 288 7.10 3.14 6.35
N HIS A 289 6.47 1.99 6.33
CA HIS A 289 7.03 0.71 6.77
C HIS A 289 7.20 -0.20 5.55
N PHE A 290 8.07 -1.18 5.66
CA PHE A 290 8.32 -2.18 4.63
C PHE A 290 8.06 -3.57 5.18
N ARG A 291 7.70 -4.48 4.29
CA ARG A 291 7.62 -5.90 4.62
C ARG A 291 9.00 -6.41 5.06
N PRO A 292 9.05 -7.28 6.07
CA PRO A 292 10.31 -7.92 6.45
C PRO A 292 10.90 -8.71 5.29
N ALA A 293 12.14 -8.42 4.89
CA ALA A 293 12.83 -9.08 3.78
C ALA A 293 13.38 -10.45 4.18
N THR A 294 12.54 -11.35 4.66
CA THR A 294 12.90 -12.70 5.09
C THR A 294 12.29 -13.78 4.20
N PRO A 295 12.91 -14.95 4.05
CA PRO A 295 12.35 -16.06 3.28
C PRO A 295 11.00 -16.57 3.81
N ASP A 296 10.74 -16.37 5.10
CA ASP A 296 9.54 -16.88 5.78
C ASP A 296 8.32 -15.94 5.63
N TYR A 297 8.54 -14.70 5.16
CA TYR A 297 7.47 -13.71 5.03
C TYR A 297 6.23 -14.23 4.28
N PRO A 298 6.34 -14.97 3.15
CA PRO A 298 5.15 -15.47 2.44
C PRO A 298 4.26 -16.38 3.31
N GLN A 299 4.87 -17.17 4.21
CA GLN A 299 4.11 -18.02 5.13
C GLN A 299 3.43 -17.16 6.22
N ILE A 300 4.12 -16.17 6.74
CA ILE A 300 3.56 -15.23 7.74
C ILE A 300 2.40 -14.45 7.13
N SER A 301 2.55 -13.93 5.91
CA SER A 301 1.48 -13.27 5.17
C SER A 301 0.25 -14.18 5.02
N THR A 302 0.45 -15.43 4.63
CA THR A 302 -0.65 -16.42 4.54
C THR A 302 -1.34 -16.67 5.89
N ASN A 303 -0.58 -16.73 6.98
CA ASN A 303 -1.14 -16.88 8.33
C ASN A 303 -1.98 -15.67 8.74
N ILE A 304 -1.54 -14.46 8.44
CA ILE A 304 -2.28 -13.22 8.67
C ILE A 304 -3.60 -13.21 7.86
N GLN A 305 -3.54 -13.59 6.59
CA GLN A 305 -4.73 -13.70 5.73
C GLN A 305 -5.74 -14.70 6.31
N THR A 306 -5.25 -15.83 6.80
CA THR A 306 -6.09 -16.86 7.45
C THR A 306 -6.70 -16.31 8.75
N ALA A 307 -5.93 -15.61 9.58
CA ALA A 307 -6.42 -15.02 10.82
C ALA A 307 -7.52 -13.97 10.55
N THR A 308 -7.31 -13.09 9.59
CA THR A 308 -8.34 -12.10 9.21
C THR A 308 -9.61 -12.80 8.70
N GLU A 309 -9.48 -13.86 7.87
CA GLU A 309 -10.62 -14.65 7.38
C GLU A 309 -11.41 -15.26 8.53
N SER A 310 -10.72 -15.94 9.47
CA SER A 310 -11.38 -16.59 10.61
C SER A 310 -12.12 -15.59 11.51
N VAL A 311 -11.60 -14.37 11.65
CA VAL A 311 -12.25 -13.32 12.44
C VAL A 311 -13.49 -12.77 11.72
N VAL A 312 -13.40 -12.48 10.42
CA VAL A 312 -14.54 -11.90 9.69
C VAL A 312 -15.65 -12.92 9.42
N THR A 313 -15.30 -14.21 9.34
CA THR A 313 -16.29 -15.31 9.27
C THR A 313 -16.85 -15.71 10.64
N LYS A 314 -16.32 -15.16 11.74
CA LYS A 314 -16.68 -15.47 13.13
C LYS A 314 -16.32 -16.90 13.56
N GLU A 315 -15.34 -17.53 12.88
CA GLU A 315 -14.81 -18.82 13.27
C GLU A 315 -13.92 -18.72 14.51
N GLN A 316 -13.22 -17.58 14.64
CA GLN A 316 -12.34 -17.29 15.78
C GLN A 316 -12.52 -15.85 16.29
N THR A 317 -12.09 -15.62 17.52
CA THR A 317 -11.99 -14.28 18.11
C THR A 317 -10.58 -13.72 17.90
N PRO A 318 -10.38 -12.41 18.04
CA PRO A 318 -9.04 -11.78 17.99
C PRO A 318 -8.06 -12.25 19.07
N GLU A 319 -8.51 -13.01 20.08
CA GLU A 319 -7.71 -13.53 21.20
C GLU A 319 -7.13 -14.93 20.95
#